data_f11c7385e168e785177c4c230c6541ea
#
_entry.id   f11c7385e168e785177c4c230c6541ea
#
_cell.length_a   1.000
_cell.length_b   1.000
_cell.length_c   1.000
_cell.angle_alpha   90.00
_cell.angle_beta   90.00
_cell.angle_gamma   90.00
#
_symmetry.space_group_name_H-M   'P 1'
#
loop_
_entity.id
_entity.type
_entity.pdbx_description
1 polymer ?
#
loop_
_entity_poly.entity_id
_entity_poly.type
_entity_poly.pdbx_seq_one_letter_code
_entity_poly.pdbx_strand_id
1 'polypeptide(L)'
;MSSLVPPFTLETATRKVRLAEDGWNSRDPERVSLVYTPDSRWRNRAEFVNGRAEIVAFLTRKWAKELDYRLIKEIWAFTDDRIAVRFAYEWHDDSGNWFRSYGNELSLIHI
;
A
#
# COMPACT_ATOMS: atom_id res chain seq x y z
N MET A 1 -6.74 4.64 14.50
CA MET A 1 -6.88 5.83 13.63
C MET A 1 -8.31 6.00 13.16
N SER A 2 -9.21 6.12 14.13
CA SER A 2 -10.64 6.21 13.84
C SER A 2 -11.02 7.42 12.99
N SER A 3 -10.21 8.48 13.01
CA SER A 3 -10.45 9.69 12.23
C SER A 3 -10.23 9.50 10.71
N LEU A 4 -9.63 8.39 10.30
CA LEU A 4 -9.33 8.12 8.89
C LEU A 4 -10.30 7.10 8.29
N VAL A 5 -11.56 7.20 8.65
CA VAL A 5 -12.65 6.39 8.12
C VAL A 5 -13.55 7.23 7.22
N PRO A 6 -14.30 6.59 6.31
CA PRO A 6 -15.26 7.32 5.48
C PRO A 6 -16.32 8.05 6.33
N PRO A 7 -16.87 9.15 5.84
CA PRO A 7 -16.58 9.77 4.53
C PRO A 7 -15.26 10.54 4.55
N PHE A 8 -14.54 10.51 3.43
CA PHE A 8 -13.26 11.19 3.30
C PHE A 8 -13.42 12.66 2.92
N THR A 9 -12.50 13.49 3.46
CA THR A 9 -12.21 14.82 2.96
C THR A 9 -10.86 14.78 2.25
N LEU A 10 -10.48 15.86 1.57
CA LEU A 10 -9.14 15.93 0.98
C LEU A 10 -8.06 15.74 2.05
N GLU A 11 -8.24 16.35 3.22
CA GLU A 11 -7.29 16.23 4.32
C GLU A 11 -7.17 14.79 4.81
N THR A 12 -8.29 14.14 5.12
CA THR A 12 -8.27 12.79 5.69
C THR A 12 -7.82 11.75 4.65
N ALA A 13 -8.22 11.91 3.38
CA ALA A 13 -7.77 11.04 2.31
C ALA A 13 -6.25 11.17 2.11
N THR A 14 -5.71 12.39 2.12
CA THR A 14 -4.28 12.64 1.98
C THR A 14 -3.50 12.03 3.14
N ARG A 15 -3.99 12.19 4.37
CA ARG A 15 -3.36 11.60 5.56
C ARG A 15 -3.33 10.07 5.48
N LYS A 16 -4.42 9.47 5.02
CA LYS A 16 -4.49 8.02 4.87
C LYS A 16 -3.47 7.53 3.84
N VAL A 17 -3.32 8.23 2.74
CA VAL A 17 -2.31 7.92 1.71
C VAL A 17 -0.89 8.01 2.28
N ARG A 18 -0.61 9.06 3.08
CA ARG A 18 0.72 9.20 3.71
C ARG A 18 1.00 8.12 4.72
N LEU A 19 0.02 7.73 5.53
CA LEU A 19 0.20 6.64 6.48
C LEU A 19 0.49 5.31 5.79
N ALA A 20 -0.21 5.04 4.68
CA ALA A 20 0.06 3.85 3.89
C ALA A 20 1.46 3.88 3.28
N GLU A 21 1.87 5.03 2.74
CA GLU A 21 3.21 5.22 2.19
C GLU A 21 4.28 4.98 3.26
N ASP A 22 4.12 5.58 4.44
CA ASP A 22 5.05 5.41 5.56
C ASP A 22 5.13 3.96 6.02
N GLY A 23 3.98 3.30 6.10
CA GLY A 23 3.91 1.89 6.48
C GLY A 23 4.68 1.01 5.51
N TRP A 24 4.45 1.18 4.21
CA TRP A 24 5.15 0.42 3.19
C TRP A 24 6.65 0.72 3.17
N ASN A 25 7.04 1.97 3.37
CA ASN A 25 8.45 2.36 3.41
C ASN A 25 9.18 1.86 4.66
N SER A 26 8.47 1.41 5.68
CA SER A 26 9.10 0.73 6.81
C SER A 26 9.68 -0.63 6.42
N ARG A 27 9.18 -1.23 5.35
CA ARG A 27 9.55 -2.57 4.87
C ARG A 27 9.37 -3.63 5.95
N ASP A 28 8.36 -3.44 6.79
CA ASP A 28 7.97 -4.35 7.86
C ASP A 28 6.61 -4.95 7.53
N PRO A 29 6.55 -6.22 7.07
CA PRO A 29 5.29 -6.84 6.67
C PRO A 29 4.25 -6.86 7.78
N GLU A 30 4.66 -7.11 9.02
CA GLU A 30 3.75 -7.12 10.17
C GLU A 30 3.11 -5.75 10.38
N ARG A 31 3.93 -4.70 10.34
CA ARG A 31 3.45 -3.33 10.51
C ARG A 31 2.47 -2.95 9.42
N VAL A 32 2.78 -3.28 8.18
CA VAL A 32 1.88 -2.98 7.05
C VAL A 32 0.55 -3.73 7.20
N SER A 33 0.60 -4.99 7.60
CA SER A 33 -0.62 -5.79 7.74
C SER A 33 -1.61 -5.16 8.72
N LEU A 34 -1.13 -4.46 9.74
CA LEU A 34 -1.96 -3.82 10.74
C LEU A 34 -2.63 -2.53 10.26
N VAL A 35 -2.18 -1.96 9.15
CA VAL A 35 -2.83 -0.80 8.51
C VAL A 35 -4.13 -1.21 7.83
N TYR A 36 -4.27 -2.48 7.48
CA TYR A 36 -5.43 -3.01 6.77
C TYR A 36 -6.37 -3.77 7.70
N THR A 37 -7.63 -3.85 7.32
CA THR A 37 -8.62 -4.61 8.09
C THR A 37 -8.32 -6.10 8.04
N PRO A 38 -8.74 -6.89 9.07
CA PRO A 38 -8.51 -8.34 9.08
C PRO A 38 -9.11 -9.08 7.89
N ASP A 39 -10.17 -8.53 7.29
CA ASP A 39 -10.87 -9.11 6.15
C ASP A 39 -10.51 -8.46 4.82
N SER A 40 -9.40 -7.72 4.77
CA SER A 40 -8.94 -7.06 3.55
C SER A 40 -8.71 -8.05 2.42
N ARG A 41 -9.06 -7.62 1.21
CA ARG A 41 -8.85 -8.40 -0.02
C ARG A 41 -8.10 -7.53 -1.01
N TRP A 42 -6.98 -8.06 -1.49
CA TRP A 42 -6.15 -7.37 -2.46
C TRP A 42 -6.09 -8.13 -3.77
N ARG A 43 -5.98 -7.38 -4.83
CA ARG A 43 -5.45 -7.89 -6.08
C ARG A 43 -4.20 -7.11 -6.42
N ASN A 44 -3.09 -7.82 -6.58
CA ASN A 44 -1.83 -7.24 -7.06
C ASN A 44 -1.45 -7.99 -8.33
N ARG A 45 -1.64 -7.33 -9.48
CA ARG A 45 -1.49 -7.95 -10.81
C ARG A 45 -2.41 -9.17 -10.94
N ALA A 46 -1.85 -10.37 -10.99
CA ALA A 46 -2.60 -11.62 -11.09
C ALA A 46 -2.71 -12.35 -9.74
N GLU A 47 -2.14 -11.80 -8.68
CA GLU A 47 -2.16 -12.42 -7.35
C GLU A 47 -3.25 -11.82 -6.49
N PHE A 48 -4.01 -12.69 -5.83
CA PHE A 48 -5.04 -12.30 -4.87
C PHE A 48 -4.55 -12.60 -3.46
N VAL A 49 -4.67 -11.60 -2.58
CA VAL A 49 -4.17 -11.66 -1.21
C VAL A 49 -5.34 -11.35 -0.29
N ASN A 50 -5.65 -12.28 0.61
CA ASN A 50 -6.79 -12.17 1.50
C ASN A 50 -6.34 -12.26 2.96
N GLY A 51 -6.67 -11.24 3.74
CA GLY A 51 -6.41 -11.20 5.17
C GLY A 51 -4.96 -10.88 5.51
N ARG A 52 -4.74 -10.59 6.80
CA ARG A 52 -3.43 -10.11 7.27
C ARG A 52 -2.31 -11.13 7.14
N ALA A 53 -2.59 -12.41 7.37
CA ALA A 53 -1.57 -13.45 7.25
C ALA A 53 -1.04 -13.56 5.82
N GLU A 54 -1.94 -13.48 4.83
CA GLU A 54 -1.53 -13.49 3.42
C GLU A 54 -0.81 -12.20 3.02
N ILE A 55 -1.21 -11.07 3.59
CA ILE A 55 -0.51 -9.80 3.39
C ILE A 55 0.93 -9.91 3.88
N VAL A 56 1.14 -10.42 5.08
CA VAL A 56 2.49 -10.63 5.63
C VAL A 56 3.32 -11.54 4.72
N ALA A 57 2.76 -12.65 4.28
CA ALA A 57 3.45 -13.59 3.40
C ALA A 57 3.83 -12.95 2.06
N PHE A 58 2.90 -12.21 1.46
CA PHE A 58 3.13 -11.50 0.20
C PHE A 58 4.27 -10.48 0.33
N LEU A 59 4.23 -9.64 1.36
CA LEU A 59 5.23 -8.59 1.57
C LEU A 59 6.59 -9.16 1.98
N THR A 60 6.61 -10.25 2.71
CA THR A 60 7.86 -10.93 3.06
C THR A 60 8.59 -11.39 1.79
N ARG A 61 7.86 -11.99 0.85
CA ARG A 61 8.43 -12.39 -0.45
C ARG A 61 8.89 -11.18 -1.27
N LYS A 62 8.07 -10.13 -1.28
CA LYS A 62 8.33 -8.92 -2.05
C LYS A 62 9.62 -8.24 -1.60
N TRP A 63 9.77 -8.01 -0.30
CA TRP A 63 10.93 -7.27 0.22
C TRP A 63 12.18 -8.12 0.43
N ALA A 64 12.07 -9.44 0.36
CA ALA A 64 13.23 -10.29 0.22
C ALA A 64 13.88 -10.16 -1.17
N LYS A 65 13.09 -9.79 -2.17
CA LYS A 65 13.50 -9.66 -3.57
C LYS A 65 13.78 -8.21 -3.97
N GLU A 66 12.96 -7.28 -3.48
CA GLU A 66 13.05 -5.86 -3.81
C GLU A 66 13.81 -5.14 -2.71
N LEU A 67 15.11 -5.02 -2.88
CA LEU A 67 16.02 -4.47 -1.86
C LEU A 67 16.01 -2.94 -1.90
N ASP A 68 16.19 -2.32 -0.73
CA ASP A 68 16.19 -0.86 -0.56
C ASP A 68 14.96 -0.19 -1.19
N TYR A 69 13.83 -0.85 -1.03
CA TYR A 69 12.54 -0.42 -1.55
C TYR A 69 12.13 0.94 -0.99
N ARG A 70 11.67 1.81 -1.89
CA ARG A 70 11.13 3.11 -1.53
C ARG A 70 9.91 3.42 -2.39
N LEU A 71 8.82 3.77 -1.75
CA LEU A 71 7.53 4.07 -2.35
C LEU A 71 7.21 5.55 -2.23
N ILE A 72 6.69 6.12 -3.32
CA ILE A 72 6.12 7.47 -3.33
C ILE A 72 4.70 7.34 -3.84
N LYS A 73 3.73 7.75 -3.01
CA LYS A 73 2.31 7.76 -3.36
C LYS A 73 1.81 9.19 -3.53
N GLU A 74 0.87 9.35 -4.46
CA GLU A 74 0.21 10.61 -4.71
C GLU A 74 -1.29 10.37 -4.83
N ILE A 75 -2.09 11.10 -4.07
CA ILE A 75 -3.54 11.01 -4.21
C ILE A 75 -3.94 11.58 -5.57
N TRP A 76 -4.75 10.85 -6.31
CA TRP A 76 -5.21 11.24 -7.62
C TRP A 76 -6.66 11.70 -7.61
N ALA A 77 -7.51 10.96 -6.90
CA ALA A 77 -8.92 11.30 -6.72
C ALA A 77 -9.47 10.58 -5.50
N PHE A 78 -10.58 11.06 -5.00
CA PHE A 78 -11.29 10.36 -3.94
C PHE A 78 -12.78 10.67 -4.00
N THR A 79 -13.56 9.77 -3.43
CA THR A 79 -14.98 9.99 -3.12
C THR A 79 -15.18 9.72 -1.63
N ASP A 80 -16.42 9.64 -1.17
CA ASP A 80 -16.72 9.41 0.24
C ASP A 80 -16.06 8.15 0.80
N ASP A 81 -15.96 7.08 0.00
CA ASP A 81 -15.49 5.78 0.45
C ASP A 81 -14.40 5.15 -0.46
N ARG A 82 -13.89 5.90 -1.44
CA ARG A 82 -12.89 5.41 -2.39
C ARG A 82 -11.75 6.38 -2.52
N ILE A 83 -10.55 5.83 -2.66
CA ILE A 83 -9.34 6.63 -2.90
C ILE A 83 -8.59 6.02 -4.08
N ALA A 84 -8.29 6.85 -5.07
CA ALA A 84 -7.44 6.49 -6.19
C ALA A 84 -6.07 7.13 -6.01
N VAL A 85 -5.01 6.35 -6.15
CA VAL A 85 -3.63 6.75 -5.90
C VAL A 85 -2.77 6.41 -7.10
N ARG A 86 -1.89 7.32 -7.48
CA ARG A 86 -0.77 7.01 -8.35
C ARG A 86 0.45 6.77 -7.49
N PHE A 87 1.30 5.83 -7.90
CA PHE A 87 2.52 5.59 -7.14
C PHE A 87 3.69 5.23 -8.05
N ALA A 88 4.88 5.44 -7.51
CA ALA A 88 6.13 4.95 -8.07
C ALA A 88 6.93 4.31 -6.94
N TYR A 89 7.70 3.30 -7.25
CA TYR A 89 8.64 2.75 -6.29
C TYR A 89 9.94 2.33 -6.97
N GLU A 90 11.01 2.41 -6.21
CA GLU A 90 12.34 2.04 -6.64
C GLU A 90 12.86 0.91 -5.77
N TRP A 91 13.65 0.04 -6.36
CA TRP A 91 14.28 -1.07 -5.67
C TRP A 91 15.42 -1.61 -6.52
N HIS A 92 16.29 -2.40 -5.91
CA HIS A 92 17.32 -3.10 -6.66
C HIS A 92 17.27 -4.60 -6.35
N ASP A 93 17.80 -5.41 -7.27
CA ASP A 93 17.97 -6.84 -7.05
C ASP A 93 19.30 -7.11 -6.33
N ASP A 94 19.59 -8.37 -6.09
CA ASP A 94 20.82 -8.79 -5.41
C ASP A 94 22.08 -8.66 -6.28
N SER A 95 21.90 -8.37 -7.57
CA SER A 95 23.01 -8.07 -8.50
C SER A 95 23.29 -6.58 -8.64
N GLY A 96 22.56 -5.73 -7.92
CA GLY A 96 22.74 -4.29 -7.95
C GLY A 96 22.04 -3.59 -9.11
N ASN A 97 21.15 -4.25 -9.82
CA ASN A 97 20.36 -3.61 -10.88
C ASN A 97 19.18 -2.86 -10.26
N TRP A 98 19.07 -1.58 -10.60
CA TRP A 98 17.99 -0.73 -10.11
C TRP A 98 16.79 -0.72 -11.06
N PHE A 99 15.61 -0.70 -10.46
CA PHE A 99 14.34 -0.68 -11.17
C PHE A 99 13.45 0.42 -10.60
N ARG A 100 12.62 0.99 -11.47
CA ARG A 100 11.56 1.92 -11.07
C ARG A 100 10.24 1.45 -11.67
N SER A 101 9.26 1.27 -10.82
CA SER A 101 7.93 0.81 -11.20
C SER A 101 6.90 1.88 -10.96
N TYR A 102 5.88 1.93 -11.80
CA TYR A 102 4.77 2.85 -11.69
C TYR A 102 3.47 2.09 -11.65
N GLY A 103 2.51 2.61 -10.92
CA GLY A 103 1.21 1.96 -10.84
C GLY A 103 0.10 2.88 -10.39
N ASN A 104 -1.09 2.35 -10.46
CA ASN A 104 -2.30 2.98 -9.94
C ASN A 104 -2.95 2.01 -8.95
N GLU A 105 -3.57 2.57 -7.93
CA GLU A 105 -4.26 1.82 -6.90
C GLU A 105 -5.64 2.42 -6.71
N LEU A 106 -6.64 1.56 -6.63
CA LEU A 106 -7.99 1.95 -6.25
C LEU A 106 -8.35 1.21 -4.97
N SER A 107 -8.55 1.98 -3.92
CA SER A 107 -8.96 1.43 -2.62
C SER A 107 -10.45 1.67 -2.41
N LEU A 108 -11.16 0.61 -2.09
CA LEU A 108 -12.57 0.62 -1.72
C LEU A 108 -12.64 0.36 -0.22
N ILE A 109 -13.13 1.34 0.53
CA ILE A 109 -13.18 1.26 1.99
C ILE A 109 -14.62 0.98 2.40
N HIS A 110 -14.82 -0.11 3.12
CA HIS A 110 -16.11 -0.44 3.71
C HIS A 110 -16.28 0.21 5.07
N ILE A 111 -17.48 0.66 5.34
CA ILE A 111 -17.83 1.24 6.63
C ILE A 111 -18.37 0.14 7.54
#